data_c00a50c6454c8522633d2ca813c393fa
#
_entry.id   c00a50c6454c8522633d2ca813c393fa
#
_cell.length_a   1.000
_cell.length_b   1.000
_cell.length_c   1.000
_cell.angle_alpha   90.00
_cell.angle_beta   90.00
_cell.angle_gamma   90.00
#
_symmetry.space_group_name_H-M   'P 1'
#
loop_
_entity.id
_entity.type
_entity.pdbx_description
1 polymer ?
#
loop_
_entity_poly.entity_id
_entity_poly.type
_entity_poly.pdbx_seq_one_letter_code
_entity_poly.pdbx_strand_id
1 'polypeptide(L)'
;DVVVTHTRSVPDMLELLDVIVADDHDTRGDFWRVQPWVSIPRASALRPTSYTGLPLQGALEGKRLGVPKMYIGKDLGAGRPIETRASVLELWRQAAHDLQALGAEVVEVDFPVVSNYERDRPGARSMVDRGLVPEEFANREIWDLSIWSWDDFLRANADPAIPDLASVDGPKIFPQPPGTLPDRYGDDGFDLADYVERAKDGVSPLEAIPTMEDGLKGLEETGRIDFENWLDANRVDAVVLPAVADVGPADAD
;
A
#
# COMPACT_ATOMS: atom_id res chain seq x y z
N ASP A 1 8.21 5.18 1.68
CA ASP A 1 7.75 4.99 3.07
C ASP A 1 6.28 5.31 3.22
N VAL A 2 5.61 4.64 4.17
CA VAL A 2 4.22 4.90 4.51
C VAL A 2 4.15 5.46 5.92
N VAL A 3 3.61 6.67 6.06
CA VAL A 3 3.32 7.26 7.36
C VAL A 3 1.92 6.82 7.78
N VAL A 4 1.84 5.95 8.78
CA VAL A 4 0.58 5.42 9.30
C VAL A 4 0.24 6.08 10.61
N THR A 5 -0.94 6.66 10.67
CA THR A 5 -1.45 7.28 11.89
C THR A 5 -2.16 6.24 12.77
N HIS A 6 -1.85 6.24 14.06
CA HIS A 6 -2.50 5.38 15.04
C HIS A 6 -3.26 6.23 16.05
N THR A 7 -4.56 6.00 16.16
CA THR A 7 -5.42 6.69 17.13
C THR A 7 -6.14 5.69 18.02
N ARG A 8 -6.61 6.13 19.18
CA ARG A 8 -7.35 5.27 20.13
C ARG A 8 -8.83 5.18 19.80
N SER A 9 -9.35 6.14 19.04
CA SER A 9 -10.76 6.17 18.67
C SER A 9 -10.96 6.65 17.23
N VAL A 10 -12.11 6.32 16.67
CA VAL A 10 -12.51 6.82 15.33
C VAL A 10 -12.67 8.35 15.33
N PRO A 11 -13.28 9.00 16.35
CA PRO A 11 -13.30 10.47 16.40
C PRO A 11 -11.91 11.11 16.27
N ASP A 12 -10.91 10.63 17.02
CA ASP A 12 -9.54 11.15 16.93
C ASP A 12 -8.95 10.95 15.51
N MET A 13 -9.28 9.83 14.86
CA MET A 13 -8.87 9.58 13.47
C MET A 13 -9.51 10.60 12.52
N LEU A 14 -10.80 10.90 12.69
CA LEU A 14 -11.51 11.87 11.85
C LEU A 14 -10.95 13.29 12.03
N GLU A 15 -10.61 13.69 13.26
CA GLU A 15 -9.93 14.96 13.52
C GLU A 15 -8.56 15.02 12.83
N LEU A 16 -7.80 13.95 12.91
CA LEU A 16 -6.49 13.86 12.27
C LEU A 16 -6.61 13.92 10.74
N LEU A 17 -7.58 13.23 10.16
CA LEU A 17 -7.84 13.28 8.72
C LEU A 17 -8.24 14.69 8.25
N ASP A 18 -8.97 15.47 9.07
CA ASP A 18 -9.29 16.86 8.75
C ASP A 18 -8.04 17.74 8.62
N VAL A 19 -6.95 17.39 9.30
CA VAL A 19 -5.66 18.10 9.23
C VAL A 19 -4.79 17.59 8.09
N ILE A 20 -4.57 16.27 8.00
CA ILE A 20 -3.55 15.70 7.10
C ILE A 20 -4.03 15.53 5.65
N VAL A 21 -5.34 15.36 5.41
CA VAL A 21 -5.89 15.27 4.06
C VAL A 21 -6.21 16.67 3.56
N ALA A 22 -5.19 17.40 3.16
CA ALA A 22 -5.27 18.78 2.71
C ALA A 22 -4.46 18.97 1.42
N ASP A 23 -4.77 20.02 0.68
CA ASP A 23 -3.94 20.43 -0.46
C ASP A 23 -2.62 21.00 0.08
N ASP A 24 -1.53 20.46 -0.43
CA ASP A 24 -0.19 20.99 -0.22
C ASP A 24 0.35 21.56 -1.54
N HIS A 25 0.83 22.78 -1.50
CA HIS A 25 1.41 23.45 -2.67
C HIS A 25 2.89 23.14 -2.87
N ASP A 26 3.57 22.64 -1.84
CA ASP A 26 4.94 22.18 -1.95
C ASP A 26 4.96 20.73 -2.44
N THR A 27 5.47 20.54 -3.65
CA THR A 27 5.59 19.21 -4.28
C THR A 27 7.00 18.65 -4.24
N ARG A 28 7.96 19.36 -3.62
CA ARG A 28 9.34 18.90 -3.52
C ARG A 28 9.42 17.62 -2.69
N GLY A 29 10.15 16.65 -3.17
CA GLY A 29 10.29 15.36 -2.51
C GLY A 29 9.04 14.47 -2.58
N ASP A 30 8.05 14.81 -3.42
CA ASP A 30 6.84 14.04 -3.61
C ASP A 30 6.72 13.55 -5.06
N PHE A 31 7.19 12.33 -5.29
CA PHE A 31 7.17 11.70 -6.60
C PHE A 31 5.80 11.76 -7.28
N TRP A 32 4.73 11.38 -6.56
CA TRP A 32 3.40 11.28 -7.16
C TRP A 32 2.86 12.62 -7.68
N ARG A 33 3.24 13.73 -7.07
CA ARG A 33 2.81 15.05 -7.50
C ARG A 33 3.74 15.72 -8.51
N VAL A 34 4.98 15.27 -8.64
CA VAL A 34 5.93 15.81 -9.63
C VAL A 34 5.98 15.02 -10.93
N GLN A 35 5.62 13.71 -10.92
CA GLN A 35 5.58 12.91 -12.14
C GLN A 35 4.53 13.46 -13.12
N PRO A 36 4.82 13.50 -14.44
CA PRO A 36 3.95 14.16 -15.41
C PRO A 36 2.94 13.22 -16.09
N TRP A 37 2.96 11.93 -15.84
CA TRP A 37 2.30 10.90 -16.66
C TRP A 37 0.91 10.52 -16.17
N VAL A 38 0.68 10.55 -14.86
CA VAL A 38 -0.59 10.22 -14.22
C VAL A 38 -1.09 11.42 -13.44
N SER A 39 -2.34 11.81 -13.68
CA SER A 39 -2.95 12.94 -12.99
C SER A 39 -3.46 12.54 -11.61
N ILE A 40 -2.90 13.14 -10.58
CA ILE A 40 -3.36 12.96 -9.20
C ILE A 40 -4.31 14.12 -8.85
N PRO A 41 -5.58 13.83 -8.49
CA PRO A 41 -6.52 14.87 -8.11
C PRO A 41 -6.11 15.52 -6.79
N ARG A 42 -6.47 16.79 -6.61
CA ARG A 42 -6.24 17.50 -5.34
C ARG A 42 -7.08 16.87 -4.22
N ALA A 43 -6.54 16.85 -3.00
CA ALA A 43 -7.25 16.36 -1.82
C ALA A 43 -8.59 17.10 -1.64
N SER A 44 -8.63 18.42 -1.83
CA SER A 44 -9.84 19.24 -1.75
C SER A 44 -10.94 18.87 -2.75
N ALA A 45 -10.60 18.21 -3.85
CA ALA A 45 -11.59 17.78 -4.85
C ALA A 45 -12.30 16.47 -4.47
N LEU A 46 -11.71 15.67 -3.58
CA LEU A 46 -12.17 14.31 -3.25
C LEU A 46 -12.65 14.18 -1.79
N ARG A 47 -12.02 14.91 -0.88
CA ARG A 47 -12.35 14.81 0.55
C ARG A 47 -13.71 15.44 0.88
N PRO A 48 -14.42 14.97 1.93
CA PRO A 48 -15.56 15.71 2.46
C PRO A 48 -15.10 17.07 3.02
N THR A 49 -16.02 18.00 3.17
CA THR A 49 -15.73 19.33 3.78
C THR A 49 -15.13 19.19 5.17
N SER A 50 -15.60 18.22 5.95
CA SER A 50 -15.03 17.82 7.24
C SER A 50 -15.30 16.34 7.46
N TYR A 51 -14.29 15.60 7.90
CA TYR A 51 -14.44 14.22 8.34
C TYR A 51 -15.21 14.10 9.64
N THR A 52 -14.99 15.02 10.58
CA THR A 52 -15.72 15.04 11.85
C THR A 52 -17.21 15.41 11.69
N GLY A 53 -17.57 16.02 10.57
CA GLY A 53 -18.95 16.36 10.21
C GLY A 53 -19.71 15.25 9.47
N LEU A 54 -19.10 14.09 9.22
CA LEU A 54 -19.77 13.00 8.52
C LEU A 54 -20.95 12.44 9.34
N PRO A 55 -22.12 12.19 8.69
CA PRO A 55 -23.25 11.56 9.35
C PRO A 55 -22.95 10.06 9.57
N LEU A 56 -22.62 9.69 10.81
CA LEU A 56 -22.30 8.30 11.14
C LEU A 56 -23.54 7.45 11.45
N GLN A 57 -24.62 8.08 11.90
CA GLN A 57 -25.87 7.36 12.23
C GLN A 57 -26.54 6.84 10.96
N GLY A 58 -26.81 5.53 10.91
CA GLY A 58 -27.42 4.87 9.75
C GLY A 58 -26.51 4.74 8.53
N ALA A 59 -25.24 5.08 8.64
CA ALA A 59 -24.29 5.07 7.50
C ALA A 59 -24.07 3.67 6.89
N LEU A 60 -24.36 2.61 7.63
CA LEU A 60 -24.25 1.22 7.18
C LEU A 60 -25.56 0.64 6.65
N GLU A 61 -26.68 1.32 6.80
CA GLU A 61 -27.97 0.83 6.31
C GLU A 61 -27.96 0.64 4.80
N GLY A 62 -28.23 -0.59 4.35
CA GLY A 62 -28.27 -0.96 2.94
C GLY A 62 -26.90 -1.00 2.25
N LYS A 63 -25.80 -0.80 2.98
CA LYS A 63 -24.45 -0.97 2.44
C LYS A 63 -24.12 -2.44 2.24
N ARG A 64 -23.46 -2.74 1.13
CA ARG A 64 -22.97 -4.07 0.81
C ARG A 64 -21.44 -4.10 0.97
N LEU A 65 -20.96 -4.82 1.99
CA LEU A 65 -19.56 -4.88 2.37
C LEU A 65 -18.94 -6.20 1.91
N GLY A 66 -17.95 -6.14 1.04
CA GLY A 66 -17.20 -7.30 0.59
C GLY A 66 -16.09 -7.68 1.58
N VAL A 67 -16.05 -8.94 2.01
CA VAL A 67 -14.91 -9.46 2.76
C VAL A 67 -14.14 -10.47 1.90
N PRO A 68 -12.84 -10.23 1.64
CA PRO A 68 -12.03 -11.18 0.89
C PRO A 68 -11.89 -12.52 1.64
N LYS A 69 -12.27 -13.61 0.97
CA LYS A 69 -12.18 -14.98 1.53
C LYS A 69 -10.78 -15.31 2.02
N MET A 70 -9.74 -14.81 1.34
CA MET A 70 -8.34 -15.06 1.65
C MET A 70 -7.94 -14.59 3.05
N TYR A 71 -8.57 -13.54 3.60
CA TYR A 71 -8.24 -12.99 4.91
C TYR A 71 -9.06 -13.54 6.07
N ILE A 72 -10.03 -14.40 5.78
CA ILE A 72 -10.93 -14.99 6.79
C ILE A 72 -10.83 -16.52 6.87
N GLY A 73 -9.65 -17.07 6.59
CA GLY A 73 -9.36 -18.50 6.69
C GLY A 73 -9.95 -19.34 5.55
N LYS A 74 -10.26 -18.73 4.40
CA LYS A 74 -10.81 -19.39 3.21
C LYS A 74 -9.94 -19.21 1.97
N ASP A 75 -8.62 -19.11 2.15
CA ASP A 75 -7.65 -18.96 1.07
C ASP A 75 -7.32 -20.32 0.43
N LEU A 76 -8.31 -20.87 -0.26
CA LEU A 76 -8.21 -22.17 -0.88
C LEU A 76 -7.53 -22.10 -2.26
N GLY A 77 -6.53 -22.95 -2.47
CA GLY A 77 -5.86 -23.10 -3.75
C GLY A 77 -4.69 -22.14 -3.98
N ALA A 78 -4.34 -21.30 -3.01
CA ALA A 78 -3.12 -20.49 -3.06
C ALA A 78 -1.87 -21.39 -2.91
N GLY A 79 -0.77 -21.00 -3.58
CA GLY A 79 0.53 -21.64 -3.41
C GLY A 79 1.11 -21.39 -2.01
N ARG A 80 0.79 -20.22 -1.43
CA ARG A 80 1.10 -19.84 -0.05
C ARG A 80 -0.18 -19.29 0.59
N PRO A 81 -1.06 -20.15 1.15
CA PRO A 81 -2.31 -19.70 1.72
C PRO A 81 -2.10 -18.82 2.96
N ILE A 82 -2.93 -17.80 3.09
CA ILE A 82 -2.93 -16.93 4.26
C ILE A 82 -3.61 -17.67 5.42
N GLU A 83 -2.83 -18.02 6.43
CA GLU A 83 -3.31 -18.67 7.65
C GLU A 83 -3.74 -17.61 8.67
N THR A 84 -5.04 -17.39 8.77
CA THR A 84 -5.58 -16.45 9.75
C THR A 84 -5.80 -17.12 11.09
N ARG A 85 -5.20 -16.58 12.13
CA ARG A 85 -5.27 -17.09 13.51
C ARG A 85 -6.71 -17.19 14.01
N ALA A 86 -7.01 -18.26 14.74
CA ALA A 86 -8.36 -18.53 15.24
C ALA A 86 -8.95 -17.39 16.06
N SER A 87 -8.16 -16.71 16.89
CA SER A 87 -8.62 -15.56 17.67
C SER A 87 -8.96 -14.35 16.80
N VAL A 88 -8.25 -14.14 15.69
CA VAL A 88 -8.56 -13.08 14.72
C VAL A 88 -9.87 -13.41 13.99
N LEU A 89 -10.05 -14.68 13.60
CA LEU A 89 -11.31 -15.14 12.99
C LEU A 89 -12.52 -14.97 13.91
N GLU A 90 -12.34 -15.17 15.22
CA GLU A 90 -13.43 -14.96 16.20
C GLU A 90 -13.80 -13.48 16.30
N LEU A 91 -12.81 -12.60 16.41
CA LEU A 91 -13.03 -11.15 16.39
C LEU A 91 -13.70 -10.69 15.09
N TRP A 92 -13.28 -11.27 13.96
CA TRP A 92 -13.92 -10.99 12.68
C TRP A 92 -15.40 -11.39 12.65
N ARG A 93 -15.74 -12.60 13.15
CA ARG A 93 -17.16 -13.04 13.22
C ARG A 93 -18.01 -12.09 14.05
N GLN A 94 -17.48 -11.62 15.16
CA GLN A 94 -18.16 -10.62 15.99
C GLN A 94 -18.34 -9.31 15.21
N ALA A 95 -17.29 -8.79 14.59
CA ALA A 95 -17.35 -7.57 13.79
C ALA A 95 -18.36 -7.69 12.63
N ALA A 96 -18.37 -8.82 11.92
CA ALA A 96 -19.34 -9.07 10.86
C ALA A 96 -20.80 -9.09 11.36
N HIS A 97 -21.03 -9.70 12.54
CA HIS A 97 -22.34 -9.67 13.20
C HIS A 97 -22.76 -8.24 13.56
N ASP A 98 -21.84 -7.44 14.10
CA ASP A 98 -22.13 -6.06 14.49
C ASP A 98 -22.42 -5.17 13.27
N LEU A 99 -21.68 -5.35 12.16
CA LEU A 99 -21.94 -4.67 10.89
C LEU A 99 -23.33 -5.00 10.34
N GLN A 100 -23.73 -6.29 10.39
CA GLN A 100 -25.04 -6.74 9.98
C GLN A 100 -26.15 -6.19 10.89
N ALA A 101 -25.93 -6.14 12.20
CA ALA A 101 -26.87 -5.54 13.15
C ALA A 101 -27.09 -4.03 12.91
N LEU A 102 -26.10 -3.35 12.30
CA LEU A 102 -26.18 -1.95 11.89
C LEU A 102 -26.76 -1.77 10.46
N GLY A 103 -27.26 -2.82 9.83
CA GLY A 103 -27.97 -2.78 8.57
C GLY A 103 -27.11 -3.02 7.32
N ALA A 104 -25.85 -3.39 7.46
CA ALA A 104 -25.02 -3.77 6.33
C ALA A 104 -25.27 -5.21 5.88
N GLU A 105 -25.11 -5.47 4.59
CA GLU A 105 -24.95 -6.82 4.04
C GLU A 105 -23.45 -7.15 3.96
N VAL A 106 -23.00 -8.20 4.64
CA VAL A 106 -21.60 -8.67 4.58
C VAL A 106 -21.52 -9.89 3.68
N VAL A 107 -20.73 -9.80 2.60
CA VAL A 107 -20.60 -10.87 1.59
C VAL A 107 -19.15 -11.28 1.40
N GLU A 108 -18.95 -12.59 1.30
CA GLU A 108 -17.63 -13.14 1.00
C GLU A 108 -17.33 -13.03 -0.49
N VAL A 109 -16.16 -12.52 -0.82
CA VAL A 109 -15.74 -12.23 -2.20
C VAL A 109 -14.36 -12.78 -2.50
N ASP A 110 -14.10 -13.05 -3.77
CA ASP A 110 -12.74 -13.22 -4.27
C ASP A 110 -12.13 -11.82 -4.48
N PHE A 111 -10.81 -11.67 -4.36
CA PHE A 111 -10.16 -10.37 -4.35
C PHE A 111 -9.04 -10.28 -5.41
N PRO A 112 -9.41 -10.02 -6.67
CA PRO A 112 -8.49 -10.12 -7.79
C PRO A 112 -7.34 -9.11 -7.74
N VAL A 113 -7.51 -7.94 -7.14
CA VAL A 113 -6.44 -6.96 -7.00
C VAL A 113 -5.22 -7.54 -6.29
N VAL A 114 -5.42 -8.41 -5.30
CA VAL A 114 -4.33 -9.10 -4.60
C VAL A 114 -3.95 -10.40 -5.30
N SER A 115 -4.92 -11.26 -5.63
CA SER A 115 -4.61 -12.57 -6.21
C SER A 115 -3.91 -12.48 -7.57
N ASN A 116 -4.26 -11.48 -8.40
CA ASN A 116 -3.56 -11.23 -9.65
C ASN A 116 -2.14 -10.67 -9.43
N TYR A 117 -1.97 -9.83 -8.43
CA TYR A 117 -0.65 -9.30 -8.09
C TYR A 117 0.30 -10.42 -7.62
N GLU A 118 -0.14 -11.27 -6.72
CA GLU A 118 0.66 -12.36 -6.15
C GLU A 118 0.88 -13.53 -7.11
N ARG A 119 -0.03 -13.78 -8.07
CA ARG A 119 0.01 -14.86 -9.08
C ARG A 119 0.09 -16.28 -8.53
N ASP A 120 -0.23 -16.49 -7.31
CA ASP A 120 -0.09 -17.79 -6.62
C ASP A 120 -1.39 -18.59 -6.53
N ARG A 121 -2.46 -18.13 -7.22
CA ARG A 121 -3.78 -18.76 -7.24
C ARG A 121 -4.17 -19.19 -8.64
N PRO A 122 -4.95 -20.29 -8.80
CA PRO A 122 -5.40 -20.74 -10.12
C PRO A 122 -6.16 -19.63 -10.88
N GLY A 123 -5.75 -19.37 -12.11
CA GLY A 123 -6.36 -18.36 -12.98
C GLY A 123 -5.88 -16.93 -12.74
N ALA A 124 -5.09 -16.68 -11.72
CA ALA A 124 -4.49 -15.37 -11.48
C ALA A 124 -3.48 -15.03 -12.60
N ARG A 125 -3.55 -13.79 -13.07
CA ARG A 125 -2.64 -13.25 -14.11
C ARG A 125 -2.19 -11.87 -13.69
N SER A 126 -0.88 -11.68 -13.59
CA SER A 126 -0.32 -10.38 -13.23
C SER A 126 -0.64 -9.29 -14.25
N MET A 127 -0.41 -8.07 -13.86
CA MET A 127 -0.45 -6.91 -14.76
C MET A 127 0.52 -7.06 -15.95
N VAL A 128 1.68 -7.69 -15.73
CA VAL A 128 2.64 -7.99 -16.80
C VAL A 128 2.11 -9.09 -17.75
N ASP A 129 1.59 -10.21 -17.21
CA ASP A 129 1.02 -11.29 -18.02
C ASP A 129 -0.17 -10.85 -18.90
N ARG A 130 -0.84 -9.78 -18.48
CA ARG A 130 -1.95 -9.17 -19.20
C ARG A 130 -1.50 -8.06 -20.18
N GLY A 131 -0.23 -7.71 -20.19
CA GLY A 131 0.34 -6.64 -21.02
C GLY A 131 -0.08 -5.23 -20.59
N LEU A 132 -0.51 -5.05 -19.34
CA LEU A 132 -0.89 -3.75 -18.77
C LEU A 132 0.33 -2.94 -18.34
N VAL A 133 1.35 -3.62 -17.84
CA VAL A 133 2.60 -3.02 -17.35
C VAL A 133 3.78 -3.69 -18.07
N PRO A 134 4.79 -2.93 -18.52
CA PRO A 134 6.00 -3.49 -19.12
C PRO A 134 6.74 -4.42 -18.15
N GLU A 135 7.36 -5.48 -18.67
CA GLU A 135 8.08 -6.47 -17.85
C GLU A 135 9.23 -5.84 -17.04
N GLU A 136 9.92 -4.86 -17.62
CA GLU A 136 11.03 -4.19 -16.94
C GLU A 136 10.57 -3.19 -15.85
N PHE A 137 9.29 -2.79 -15.84
CA PHE A 137 8.82 -1.71 -14.96
C PHE A 137 9.10 -1.97 -13.49
N ALA A 138 8.77 -3.16 -12.97
CA ALA A 138 8.99 -3.49 -11.56
C ALA A 138 10.46 -3.36 -11.14
N ASN A 139 11.37 -3.77 -12.01
CA ASN A 139 12.80 -3.64 -11.75
C ASN A 139 13.26 -2.17 -11.77
N ARG A 140 12.70 -1.36 -12.69
CA ARG A 140 12.98 0.08 -12.75
C ARG A 140 12.38 0.83 -11.56
N GLU A 141 11.18 0.46 -11.14
CA GLU A 141 10.52 1.01 -9.95
C GLU A 141 11.35 0.74 -8.69
N ILE A 142 11.74 -0.52 -8.49
CA ILE A 142 12.49 -0.93 -7.29
C ILE A 142 13.84 -0.23 -7.22
N TRP A 143 14.56 -0.11 -8.32
CA TRP A 143 15.90 0.45 -8.32
C TRP A 143 15.94 1.92 -8.73
N ASP A 144 15.72 2.21 -10.00
CA ASP A 144 15.98 3.54 -10.53
C ASP A 144 15.04 4.60 -9.94
N LEU A 145 13.74 4.28 -9.84
CA LEU A 145 12.75 5.20 -9.28
C LEU A 145 12.91 5.38 -7.78
N SER A 146 13.17 4.31 -7.04
CA SER A 146 13.38 4.41 -5.59
C SER A 146 14.62 5.24 -5.26
N ILE A 147 15.72 5.03 -6.01
CA ILE A 147 16.95 5.84 -5.85
C ILE A 147 16.66 7.31 -6.15
N TRP A 148 15.98 7.60 -7.26
CA TRP A 148 15.59 8.95 -7.61
C TRP A 148 14.71 9.60 -6.53
N SER A 149 13.68 8.89 -6.08
CA SER A 149 12.72 9.41 -5.08
C SER A 149 13.37 9.72 -3.74
N TRP A 150 14.26 8.86 -3.28
CA TRP A 150 14.97 9.08 -2.02
C TRP A 150 15.97 10.23 -2.13
N ASP A 151 16.70 10.32 -3.24
CA ASP A 151 17.62 11.41 -3.49
C ASP A 151 16.89 12.76 -3.58
N ASP A 152 15.78 12.82 -4.32
CA ASP A 152 14.94 14.01 -4.44
C ASP A 152 14.40 14.46 -3.08
N PHE A 153 13.87 13.51 -2.29
CA PHE A 153 13.39 13.80 -0.94
C PHE A 153 14.50 14.35 -0.03
N LEU A 154 15.67 13.74 0.00
CA LEU A 154 16.78 14.19 0.83
C LEU A 154 17.28 15.58 0.43
N ARG A 155 17.39 15.84 -0.88
CA ARG A 155 17.72 17.18 -1.40
C ARG A 155 16.66 18.22 -1.06
N ALA A 156 15.38 17.86 -1.16
CA ALA A 156 14.28 18.74 -0.78
C ALA A 156 14.27 19.05 0.72
N ASN A 157 14.61 18.08 1.55
CA ASN A 157 14.72 18.22 3.01
C ASN A 157 15.90 19.13 3.42
N ALA A 158 16.92 19.23 2.59
CA ALA A 158 18.06 20.13 2.74
C ALA A 158 18.81 20.02 4.09
N ASP A 159 18.87 18.82 4.67
CA ASP A 159 19.69 18.57 5.85
C ASP A 159 21.18 18.54 5.45
N PRO A 160 22.02 19.43 6.01
CA PRO A 160 23.45 19.47 5.65
C PRO A 160 24.22 18.21 6.07
N ALA A 161 23.70 17.41 6.99
CA ALA A 161 24.32 16.14 7.41
C ALA A 161 24.03 15.01 6.41
N ILE A 162 22.92 15.08 5.69
CA ILE A 162 22.47 14.08 4.70
C ILE A 162 21.91 14.83 3.48
N PRO A 163 22.77 15.47 2.67
CA PRO A 163 22.32 16.32 1.58
C PRO A 163 21.76 15.58 0.37
N ASP A 164 22.06 14.30 0.23
CA ASP A 164 21.64 13.44 -0.87
C ASP A 164 21.77 11.95 -0.49
N LEU A 165 21.24 11.06 -1.33
CA LEU A 165 21.26 9.62 -1.06
C LEU A 165 22.70 9.04 -1.04
N ALA A 166 23.58 9.51 -1.92
CA ALA A 166 24.96 9.01 -2.00
C ALA A 166 25.79 9.30 -0.73
N SER A 167 25.38 10.29 0.07
CA SER A 167 26.03 10.68 1.32
C SER A 167 25.59 9.87 2.54
N VAL A 168 24.53 9.05 2.38
CA VAL A 168 23.98 8.23 3.48
C VAL A 168 24.95 7.12 3.86
N ASP A 169 25.08 6.82 5.15
CA ASP A 169 25.78 5.63 5.66
C ASP A 169 24.82 4.41 5.55
N GLY A 170 24.88 3.72 4.43
CA GLY A 170 23.98 2.62 4.09
C GLY A 170 23.77 1.60 5.22
N PRO A 171 24.85 1.04 5.81
CA PRO A 171 24.74 0.10 6.94
C PRO A 171 23.99 0.62 8.17
N LYS A 172 23.80 1.93 8.30
CA LYS A 172 23.04 2.52 9.40
C LYS A 172 21.56 2.72 9.11
N ILE A 173 21.09 2.55 7.88
CA ILE A 173 19.68 2.71 7.55
C ILE A 173 18.83 1.67 8.30
N PHE A 174 19.27 0.42 8.28
CA PHE A 174 18.60 -0.68 8.95
C PHE A 174 19.63 -1.63 9.58
N PRO A 175 20.27 -1.21 10.69
CA PRO A 175 21.30 -2.02 11.31
C PRO A 175 20.71 -3.30 11.91
N GLN A 176 21.34 -4.42 11.63
CA GLN A 176 21.01 -5.68 12.31
C GLN A 176 21.61 -5.67 13.72
N PRO A 177 20.80 -5.73 14.78
CA PRO A 177 21.33 -5.84 16.13
C PRO A 177 22.15 -7.12 16.29
N PRO A 178 23.23 -7.10 17.10
CA PRO A 178 23.98 -8.31 17.41
C PRO A 178 23.09 -9.41 18.00
N GLY A 179 23.18 -10.63 17.47
CA GLY A 179 22.40 -11.77 17.92
C GLY A 179 21.03 -11.92 17.27
N THR A 180 20.67 -11.04 16.32
CA THR A 180 19.46 -11.19 15.54
C THR A 180 19.53 -12.45 14.65
N LEU A 181 18.42 -13.16 14.49
CA LEU A 181 18.34 -14.28 13.58
C LEU A 181 18.52 -13.80 12.14
N PRO A 182 19.44 -14.41 11.35
CA PRO A 182 19.77 -13.95 9.99
C PRO A 182 18.55 -13.92 9.05
N ASP A 183 17.63 -14.88 9.19
CA ASP A 183 16.43 -15.00 8.38
C ASP A 183 15.32 -13.97 8.69
N ARG A 184 15.48 -13.24 9.79
CA ARG A 184 14.49 -12.24 10.22
C ARG A 184 14.47 -10.96 9.38
N TYR A 185 15.60 -10.58 8.87
CA TYR A 185 15.78 -9.38 8.05
C TYR A 185 15.81 -9.69 6.55
N GLY A 186 15.35 -10.88 6.19
CA GLY A 186 15.12 -11.29 4.83
C GLY A 186 16.38 -11.77 4.13
N ASP A 187 16.26 -12.92 3.53
CA ASP A 187 17.16 -13.41 2.49
C ASP A 187 16.63 -12.98 1.11
N ASP A 188 15.83 -11.91 1.08
CA ASP A 188 15.12 -11.43 -0.11
C ASP A 188 16.07 -10.72 -1.10
N GLY A 189 17.35 -10.68 -0.78
CA GLY A 189 18.38 -10.10 -1.65
C GLY A 189 18.35 -8.57 -1.75
N PHE A 190 17.56 -7.89 -0.90
CA PHE A 190 17.50 -6.44 -0.82
C PHE A 190 18.20 -5.93 0.43
N ASP A 191 19.38 -5.32 0.25
CA ASP A 191 19.99 -4.48 1.28
C ASP A 191 19.68 -3.02 0.94
N LEU A 192 19.17 -2.26 1.93
CA LEU A 192 18.94 -0.82 1.75
C LEU A 192 20.24 -0.06 1.47
N ALA A 193 21.38 -0.59 1.88
CA ALA A 193 22.70 -0.07 1.53
C ALA A 193 22.96 -0.11 0.01
N ASP A 194 22.39 -1.06 -0.73
CA ASP A 194 22.57 -1.17 -2.18
C ASP A 194 22.04 0.06 -2.93
N TYR A 195 20.98 0.68 -2.44
CA TYR A 195 20.45 1.93 -3.00
C TYR A 195 21.45 3.06 -2.87
N VAL A 196 22.10 3.15 -1.71
CA VAL A 196 23.16 4.14 -1.45
C VAL A 196 24.37 3.91 -2.36
N GLU A 197 24.82 2.66 -2.47
CA GLU A 197 25.97 2.33 -3.33
C GLU A 197 25.70 2.65 -4.80
N ARG A 198 24.49 2.32 -5.30
CA ARG A 198 24.09 2.65 -6.67
C ARG A 198 23.96 4.16 -6.89
N ALA A 199 23.48 4.91 -5.89
CA ALA A 199 23.38 6.37 -5.99
C ALA A 199 24.73 7.06 -6.15
N LYS A 200 25.83 6.45 -5.68
CA LYS A 200 27.20 6.96 -5.88
C LYS A 200 27.65 6.93 -7.34
N ASP A 201 27.09 6.04 -8.14
CA ASP A 201 27.35 5.98 -9.59
C ASP A 201 26.54 7.03 -10.37
N GLY A 202 25.64 7.71 -9.70
CA GLY A 202 24.79 8.78 -10.22
C GLY A 202 23.31 8.42 -10.19
N VAL A 203 22.47 9.44 -10.05
CA VAL A 203 21.01 9.32 -10.03
C VAL A 203 20.45 9.75 -11.39
N SER A 204 19.71 8.87 -12.04
CA SER A 204 19.08 9.17 -13.33
C SER A 204 17.95 10.19 -13.16
N PRO A 205 17.83 11.21 -14.05
CA PRO A 205 16.64 12.06 -14.07
C PRO A 205 15.36 11.23 -14.24
N LEU A 206 14.28 11.65 -13.60
CA LEU A 206 13.00 10.92 -13.60
C LEU A 206 12.53 10.56 -15.03
N GLU A 207 12.59 11.54 -15.94
CA GLU A 207 12.13 11.39 -17.31
C GLU A 207 13.05 10.48 -18.16
N ALA A 208 14.23 10.18 -17.67
CA ALA A 208 15.18 9.28 -18.33
C ALA A 208 15.05 7.82 -17.86
N ILE A 209 14.28 7.55 -16.82
CA ILE A 209 14.04 6.20 -16.33
C ILE A 209 13.13 5.47 -17.32
N PRO A 210 13.59 4.36 -17.92
CA PRO A 210 12.80 3.64 -18.91
C PRO A 210 11.48 3.10 -18.35
N THR A 211 10.47 3.00 -19.18
CA THR A 211 9.16 2.37 -18.87
C THR A 211 8.30 3.07 -17.81
N MET A 212 8.73 4.20 -17.24
CA MET A 212 7.96 4.88 -16.17
C MET A 212 6.57 5.30 -16.63
N GLU A 213 6.45 5.96 -17.79
CA GLU A 213 5.16 6.40 -18.31
C GLU A 213 4.18 5.23 -18.48
N ASP A 214 4.61 4.20 -19.23
CA ASP A 214 3.77 3.04 -19.51
C ASP A 214 3.47 2.23 -18.23
N GLY A 215 4.45 2.11 -17.34
CA GLY A 215 4.30 1.44 -16.06
C GLY A 215 3.28 2.10 -15.15
N LEU A 216 3.40 3.42 -14.92
CA LEU A 216 2.48 4.16 -14.07
C LEU A 216 1.06 4.18 -14.64
N LYS A 217 0.90 4.39 -15.96
CA LYS A 217 -0.42 4.29 -16.61
C LYS A 217 -0.99 2.88 -16.51
N GLY A 218 -0.13 1.85 -16.60
CA GLY A 218 -0.53 0.46 -16.44
C GLY A 218 -0.96 0.11 -15.02
N LEU A 219 -0.35 0.70 -13.99
CA LEU A 219 -0.79 0.57 -12.60
C LEU A 219 -2.19 1.16 -12.39
N GLU A 220 -2.45 2.37 -12.91
CA GLU A 220 -3.78 3.00 -12.87
C GLU A 220 -4.84 2.12 -13.55
N GLU A 221 -4.55 1.62 -14.75
CA GLU A 221 -5.45 0.73 -15.48
C GLU A 221 -5.68 -0.59 -14.74
N THR A 222 -4.65 -1.14 -14.11
CA THR A 222 -4.75 -2.35 -13.27
C THR A 222 -5.66 -2.10 -12.07
N GLY A 223 -5.49 -0.98 -11.37
CA GLY A 223 -6.35 -0.58 -10.25
C GLY A 223 -7.81 -0.43 -10.69
N ARG A 224 -8.04 0.22 -11.83
CA ARG A 224 -9.38 0.38 -12.40
C ARG A 224 -10.05 -0.95 -12.75
N ILE A 225 -9.29 -1.90 -13.33
CA ILE A 225 -9.85 -3.21 -13.71
C ILE A 225 -10.07 -4.11 -12.50
N ASP A 226 -9.04 -4.28 -11.67
CA ASP A 226 -9.01 -5.29 -10.61
C ASP A 226 -9.71 -4.84 -9.34
N PHE A 227 -9.92 -3.52 -9.16
CA PHE A 227 -10.59 -2.99 -7.99
C PHE A 227 -11.86 -2.20 -8.31
N GLU A 228 -11.80 -1.10 -9.06
CA GLU A 228 -12.98 -0.25 -9.26
C GLU A 228 -14.08 -0.97 -10.04
N ASN A 229 -13.77 -1.53 -11.23
CA ASN A 229 -14.74 -2.29 -12.02
C ASN A 229 -15.21 -3.56 -11.28
N TRP A 230 -14.33 -4.14 -10.46
CA TRP A 230 -14.67 -5.29 -9.64
C TRP A 230 -15.65 -4.91 -8.51
N LEU A 231 -15.49 -3.77 -7.84
CA LEU A 231 -16.46 -3.24 -6.87
C LEU A 231 -17.84 -3.11 -7.52
N ASP A 232 -17.90 -2.47 -8.69
CA ASP A 232 -19.13 -2.25 -9.44
C ASP A 232 -19.80 -3.57 -9.85
N ALA A 233 -19.02 -4.50 -10.42
CA ALA A 233 -19.52 -5.80 -10.88
C ALA A 233 -20.10 -6.66 -9.74
N ASN A 234 -19.52 -6.57 -8.56
CA ASN A 234 -19.97 -7.27 -7.36
C ASN A 234 -20.98 -6.45 -6.54
N ARG A 235 -21.25 -5.21 -6.92
CA ARG A 235 -22.11 -4.26 -6.19
C ARG A 235 -21.67 -4.13 -4.74
N VAL A 236 -20.39 -3.96 -4.51
CA VAL A 236 -19.78 -3.81 -3.19
C VAL A 236 -19.46 -2.33 -2.96
N ASP A 237 -20.02 -1.77 -1.88
CA ASP A 237 -19.78 -0.37 -1.53
C ASP A 237 -18.39 -0.14 -0.89
N ALA A 238 -17.90 -1.13 -0.17
CA ALA A 238 -16.58 -1.09 0.46
C ALA A 238 -16.06 -2.50 0.76
N VAL A 239 -14.74 -2.62 0.90
CA VAL A 239 -14.09 -3.85 1.35
C VAL A 239 -13.75 -3.74 2.82
N VAL A 240 -14.04 -4.78 3.59
CA VAL A 240 -13.73 -4.90 5.02
C VAL A 240 -12.96 -6.19 5.28
N LEU A 241 -11.94 -6.14 6.11
CA LEU A 241 -11.10 -7.29 6.42
C LEU A 241 -10.44 -7.14 7.80
N PRO A 242 -9.99 -8.25 8.42
CA PRO A 242 -9.11 -8.17 9.58
C PRO A 242 -7.83 -7.41 9.24
N ALA A 243 -7.39 -6.53 10.11
CA ALA A 243 -6.19 -5.71 9.89
C ALA A 243 -4.89 -6.54 9.85
N VAL A 244 -4.90 -7.72 10.45
CA VAL A 244 -3.78 -8.66 10.50
C VAL A 244 -4.29 -10.10 10.46
N ALA A 245 -3.52 -11.01 9.91
CA ALA A 245 -3.81 -12.44 9.95
C ALA A 245 -3.37 -13.07 11.29
N ASP A 246 -2.23 -12.62 11.82
CA ASP A 246 -1.69 -13.04 13.12
C ASP A 246 -0.92 -11.89 13.78
N VAL A 247 -0.49 -12.07 15.01
CA VAL A 247 0.44 -11.18 15.68
C VAL A 247 1.85 -11.47 15.21
N GLY A 248 2.63 -10.43 14.98
CA GLY A 248 4.05 -10.59 14.67
C GLY A 248 4.76 -11.34 15.81
N PRO A 249 5.73 -12.20 15.49
CA PRO A 249 6.58 -12.78 16.51
C PRO A 249 7.28 -11.63 17.26
N ALA A 250 7.43 -11.77 18.58
CA ALA A 250 8.31 -10.87 19.29
C ALA A 250 9.72 -11.00 18.70
N ASP A 251 10.47 -9.90 18.68
CA ASP A 251 11.91 -9.94 18.41
C ASP A 251 12.53 -10.73 19.56
N ALA A 252 12.46 -12.01 19.40
CA ALA A 252 12.90 -12.90 20.43
C ALA A 252 14.37 -13.10 20.30
N ASP A 253 14.88 -13.08 21.34
CA ASP A 253 16.09 -13.64 21.85
C ASP A 253 16.56 -14.92 21.19
#